data_cfdcd7bca6290e1d6ccd534cd0a8b38a
#
_entry.id   cfdcd7bca6290e1d6ccd534cd0a8b38a
#
_cell.length_a   1.000
_cell.length_b   1.000
_cell.length_c   1.000
_cell.angle_alpha   90.00
_cell.angle_beta   90.00
_cell.angle_gamma   90.00
#
_symmetry.space_group_name_H-M   'P 1'
#
loop_
_entity.id
_entity.type
_entity.pdbx_description
1 polymer ?
#
loop_
_entity_poly.entity_id
_entity_poly.type
_entity_poly.pdbx_seq_one_letter_code
_entity_poly.pdbx_strand_id
1 'polypeptide(L)'
;MTQSQTDQTPPQVLPEFSAALDELIALAKRGHASGSELFNPSDEWLVSRMREIGGLPDSERGAALDEWRSIAEEAAAANAEGRAAGRAGPETVVRLNSGGFAFYSQRGVARQPHLTRYLMDGFTPNRDSLEFGHDDQRLFCRILPIITARLSEWLDAGETVVQSDRRVCDAPGRSFHARQLVVGARYLQLPYLWRQLTFDLPEEERSGEPDIVEFSIPEWLEILDLPADVRDEIAAQSLTRLVFKAPTRGLSLHLGFDYVGEHKMGPLSIAMHQTKMNGGLALQAALSVARIRALDGSMNNAAVVTTGPSLHGKSTLTIMIELANSELASRLSLQPDPEEGVYPMNDDIILLQPLAEPVDVELDGQRVS
;
A
#
# COMPACT_ATOMS: atom_id res chain seq x y z
N MET A 1 -2.62 28.21 23.09
CA MET A 1 -3.19 28.84 21.89
C MET A 1 -4.19 27.86 21.29
N THR A 2 -5.44 28.08 21.61
CA THR A 2 -6.59 27.32 21.09
C THR A 2 -6.86 27.80 19.68
N GLN A 3 -6.46 27.01 18.70
CA GLN A 3 -6.97 27.18 17.33
C GLN A 3 -8.45 26.80 17.36
N SER A 4 -9.29 27.75 16.99
CA SER A 4 -10.69 27.53 16.71
C SER A 4 -10.81 26.44 15.64
N GLN A 5 -11.41 25.31 15.98
CA GLN A 5 -11.98 24.42 15.00
C GLN A 5 -13.05 25.23 14.26
N THR A 6 -12.71 25.73 13.10
CA THR A 6 -13.71 26.20 12.16
C THR A 6 -14.55 24.98 11.77
N ASP A 7 -15.83 25.08 12.04
CA ASP A 7 -16.89 24.15 11.65
C ASP A 7 -16.97 24.16 10.10
N GLN A 8 -16.02 23.48 9.45
CA GLN A 8 -16.04 23.31 7.99
C GLN A 8 -16.94 22.12 7.69
N THR A 9 -18.18 22.43 7.34
CA THR A 9 -19.06 21.45 6.70
C THR A 9 -18.28 20.88 5.49
N PRO A 10 -18.13 19.56 5.37
CA PRO A 10 -17.46 18.99 4.22
C PRO A 10 -18.11 19.45 2.93
N PRO A 11 -17.35 19.66 1.84
CA PRO A 11 -17.90 20.14 0.57
C PRO A 11 -19.02 19.20 0.12
N GLN A 12 -20.10 19.78 -0.33
CA GLN A 12 -21.26 19.03 -0.79
C GLN A 12 -20.86 18.17 -1.98
N VAL A 13 -21.05 16.87 -1.88
CA VAL A 13 -20.73 15.93 -2.95
C VAL A 13 -21.75 16.09 -4.08
N LEU A 14 -21.27 16.27 -5.31
CA LEU A 14 -22.12 16.33 -6.49
C LEU A 14 -22.78 14.96 -6.73
N PRO A 15 -24.10 14.86 -6.92
CA PRO A 15 -24.80 13.58 -7.13
C PRO A 15 -24.24 12.78 -8.31
N GLU A 16 -23.93 13.45 -9.42
CA GLU A 16 -23.37 12.85 -10.63
C GLU A 16 -21.95 12.27 -10.38
N PHE A 17 -21.13 12.97 -9.59
CA PHE A 17 -19.82 12.45 -9.17
C PHE A 17 -19.98 11.21 -8.28
N SER A 18 -20.89 11.28 -7.30
CA SER A 18 -21.17 10.15 -6.42
C SER A 18 -21.59 8.91 -7.20
N ALA A 19 -22.50 9.07 -8.16
CA ALA A 19 -22.98 7.97 -9.00
C ALA A 19 -21.84 7.36 -9.86
N ALA A 20 -21.03 8.18 -10.51
CA ALA A 20 -19.93 7.71 -11.33
C ALA A 20 -18.85 6.98 -10.47
N LEU A 21 -18.61 7.48 -9.27
CA LEU A 21 -17.67 6.84 -8.34
C LEU A 21 -18.21 5.51 -7.83
N ASP A 22 -19.49 5.43 -7.48
CA ASP A 22 -20.14 4.19 -7.02
C ASP A 22 -20.12 3.11 -8.12
N GLU A 23 -20.32 3.51 -9.38
CA GLU A 23 -20.24 2.60 -10.54
C GLU A 23 -18.83 2.03 -10.71
N LEU A 24 -17.79 2.87 -10.63
CA LEU A 24 -16.41 2.41 -10.68
C LEU A 24 -16.10 1.46 -9.53
N ILE A 25 -16.50 1.78 -8.30
CA ILE A 25 -16.27 0.95 -7.13
C ILE A 25 -16.97 -0.41 -7.27
N ALA A 26 -18.22 -0.43 -7.70
CA ALA A 26 -18.97 -1.66 -7.90
C ALA A 26 -18.29 -2.58 -8.94
N LEU A 27 -17.80 -2.00 -10.04
CA LEU A 27 -17.07 -2.74 -11.07
C LEU A 27 -15.72 -3.25 -10.54
N ALA A 28 -14.96 -2.43 -9.83
CA ALA A 28 -13.68 -2.81 -9.26
C ALA A 28 -13.84 -3.90 -8.17
N LYS A 29 -14.91 -3.84 -7.38
CA LYS A 29 -15.29 -4.89 -6.43
C LYS A 29 -15.71 -6.19 -7.11
N ARG A 30 -16.36 -6.14 -8.26
CA ARG A 30 -16.65 -7.32 -9.09
C ARG A 30 -15.35 -8.03 -9.50
N GLY A 31 -14.38 -7.28 -10.01
CA GLY A 31 -13.09 -7.78 -10.45
C GLY A 31 -13.16 -8.82 -11.56
N HIS A 32 -12.09 -9.60 -11.72
CA HIS A 32 -12.03 -10.75 -12.63
C HIS A 32 -12.92 -11.90 -12.17
N ALA A 33 -13.47 -12.62 -13.14
CA ALA A 33 -13.97 -13.96 -12.87
C ALA A 33 -12.82 -14.91 -12.47
N SER A 34 -13.10 -15.84 -11.56
CA SER A 34 -12.14 -16.90 -11.19
C SER A 34 -11.74 -17.71 -12.43
N GLY A 35 -10.44 -17.99 -12.57
CA GLY A 35 -9.89 -18.77 -13.69
C GLY A 35 -9.04 -17.99 -14.68
N SER A 36 -8.98 -16.64 -14.59
CA SER A 36 -7.96 -15.86 -15.30
C SER A 36 -6.58 -16.09 -14.66
N GLU A 37 -5.53 -16.23 -15.48
CA GLU A 37 -4.14 -16.27 -14.95
C GLU A 37 -3.73 -14.96 -14.25
N LEU A 38 -4.44 -13.87 -14.51
CA LEU A 38 -4.22 -12.57 -13.87
C LEU A 38 -4.99 -12.43 -12.55
N PHE A 39 -5.76 -13.44 -12.16
CA PHE A 39 -6.47 -13.48 -10.89
C PHE A 39 -5.63 -14.21 -9.82
N ASN A 40 -5.18 -13.48 -8.81
CA ASN A 40 -4.33 -13.98 -7.72
C ASN A 40 -3.11 -14.78 -8.21
N PRO A 41 -2.29 -14.21 -9.13
CA PRO A 41 -1.13 -14.92 -9.65
C PRO A 41 -0.17 -15.28 -8.50
N SER A 42 0.51 -16.44 -8.61
CA SER A 42 1.48 -16.87 -7.62
C SER A 42 2.75 -16.00 -7.64
N ASP A 43 3.54 -16.05 -6.57
CA ASP A 43 4.82 -15.35 -6.51
C ASP A 43 5.77 -15.84 -7.61
N GLU A 44 5.78 -17.15 -7.90
CA GLU A 44 6.59 -17.73 -8.97
C GLU A 44 6.19 -17.20 -10.34
N TRP A 45 4.88 -17.09 -10.60
CA TRP A 45 4.36 -16.54 -11.85
C TRP A 45 4.78 -15.07 -12.01
N LEU A 46 4.56 -14.25 -10.97
CA LEU A 46 4.93 -12.83 -10.98
C LEU A 46 6.43 -12.64 -11.21
N VAL A 47 7.26 -13.39 -10.50
CA VAL A 47 8.73 -13.34 -10.63
C VAL A 47 9.18 -13.75 -12.03
N SER A 48 8.61 -14.82 -12.58
CA SER A 48 8.92 -15.27 -13.94
C SER A 48 8.61 -14.19 -14.97
N ARG A 49 7.42 -13.61 -14.89
CA ARG A 49 7.00 -12.53 -15.80
C ARG A 49 7.83 -11.26 -15.67
N MET A 50 8.18 -10.84 -14.45
CA MET A 50 9.04 -9.69 -14.24
C MET A 50 10.43 -9.89 -14.87
N ARG A 51 10.98 -11.11 -14.80
CA ARG A 51 12.24 -11.46 -15.45
C ARG A 51 12.16 -11.38 -16.99
N GLU A 52 11.04 -11.78 -17.57
CA GLU A 52 10.81 -11.67 -19.02
C GLU A 52 10.74 -10.21 -19.49
N ILE A 53 10.19 -9.31 -18.66
CA ILE A 53 9.94 -7.90 -19.01
C ILE A 53 11.21 -7.05 -18.95
N GLY A 54 11.99 -7.18 -17.90
CA GLY A 54 13.15 -6.32 -17.67
C GLY A 54 14.35 -7.05 -17.07
N GLY A 55 14.23 -8.36 -16.85
CA GLY A 55 15.21 -9.13 -16.12
C GLY A 55 16.51 -9.36 -16.88
N LEU A 56 17.62 -9.10 -16.21
CA LEU A 56 18.93 -9.56 -16.64
C LEU A 56 19.18 -10.99 -16.14
N PRO A 57 19.82 -11.85 -16.94
CA PRO A 57 20.18 -13.20 -16.50
C PRO A 57 21.02 -13.17 -15.22
N ASP A 58 20.80 -14.11 -14.31
CA ASP A 58 21.55 -14.25 -13.05
C ASP A 58 23.09 -14.32 -13.25
N SER A 59 23.54 -14.69 -14.46
CA SER A 59 24.94 -14.81 -14.85
C SER A 59 25.65 -13.48 -15.11
N GLU A 60 24.93 -12.36 -15.24
CA GLU A 60 25.48 -11.07 -15.67
C GLU A 60 25.47 -10.01 -14.57
N ARG A 61 25.50 -10.43 -13.29
CA ARG A 61 25.31 -9.55 -12.10
C ARG A 61 26.24 -8.34 -12.03
N GLY A 62 27.49 -8.46 -12.45
CA GLY A 62 28.45 -7.35 -12.36
C GLY A 62 28.12 -6.23 -13.34
N ALA A 63 27.92 -6.57 -14.61
CA ALA A 63 27.52 -5.64 -15.66
C ALA A 63 26.12 -5.06 -15.38
N ALA A 64 25.20 -5.90 -14.86
CA ALA A 64 23.86 -5.48 -14.45
C ALA A 64 23.84 -4.40 -13.38
N LEU A 65 24.73 -4.45 -12.39
CA LEU A 65 24.80 -3.46 -11.34
C LEU A 65 25.31 -2.10 -11.83
N ASP A 66 26.23 -2.08 -12.78
CA ASP A 66 26.75 -0.85 -13.37
C ASP A 66 25.72 -0.22 -14.32
N GLU A 67 25.04 -1.01 -15.13
CA GLU A 67 23.91 -0.55 -15.94
C GLU A 67 22.77 -0.04 -15.07
N TRP A 68 22.39 -0.77 -14.03
CA TRP A 68 21.36 -0.34 -13.07
C TRP A 68 21.71 0.98 -12.38
N ARG A 69 22.98 1.19 -12.03
CA ARG A 69 23.43 2.46 -11.43
C ARG A 69 23.30 3.61 -12.43
N SER A 70 23.72 3.41 -13.68
CA SER A 70 23.57 4.42 -14.74
C SER A 70 22.10 4.78 -14.97
N ILE A 71 21.22 3.78 -15.06
CA ILE A 71 19.77 3.98 -15.20
C ILE A 71 19.18 4.72 -13.99
N ALA A 72 19.62 4.39 -12.77
CA ALA A 72 19.17 5.06 -11.56
C ALA A 72 19.60 6.54 -11.51
N GLU A 73 20.80 6.86 -11.97
CA GLU A 73 21.32 8.22 -12.07
C GLU A 73 20.54 9.03 -13.12
N GLU A 74 20.26 8.46 -14.29
CA GLU A 74 19.44 9.07 -15.33
C GLU A 74 18.01 9.37 -14.85
N ALA A 75 17.40 8.42 -14.12
CA ALA A 75 16.08 8.62 -13.56
C ALA A 75 16.05 9.67 -12.46
N ALA A 76 17.07 9.71 -11.60
CA ALA A 76 17.18 10.73 -10.58
C ALA A 76 17.30 12.12 -11.21
N ALA A 77 18.08 12.25 -12.28
CA ALA A 77 18.21 13.49 -13.04
C ALA A 77 16.89 13.89 -13.73
N ALA A 78 16.22 12.95 -14.41
CA ALA A 78 14.94 13.21 -15.06
C ALA A 78 13.86 13.63 -14.06
N ASN A 79 13.82 12.97 -12.90
CA ASN A 79 12.90 13.30 -11.82
C ASN A 79 13.18 14.68 -11.21
N ALA A 80 14.45 15.04 -11.03
CA ALA A 80 14.84 16.36 -10.52
C ALA A 80 14.41 17.50 -11.46
N GLU A 81 14.34 17.23 -12.77
CA GLU A 81 13.89 18.19 -13.78
C GLU A 81 12.37 18.14 -14.01
N GLY A 82 11.63 17.32 -13.29
CA GLY A 82 10.17 17.15 -13.46
C GLY A 82 9.78 16.53 -14.81
N ARG A 83 10.70 15.87 -15.49
CA ARG A 83 10.45 15.18 -16.76
C ARG A 83 9.92 13.76 -16.49
N ALA A 84 8.92 13.36 -17.25
CA ALA A 84 8.54 11.96 -17.31
C ALA A 84 9.65 11.18 -18.05
N ALA A 85 10.09 10.08 -17.45
CA ALA A 85 11.01 9.19 -18.12
C ALA A 85 10.27 8.36 -19.18
N GLY A 86 10.93 8.14 -20.30
CA GLY A 86 10.30 7.60 -21.53
C GLY A 86 10.00 6.11 -21.55
N ARG A 87 10.22 5.36 -20.47
CA ARG A 87 9.95 3.91 -20.39
C ARG A 87 8.85 3.61 -19.39
N ALA A 88 8.07 2.58 -19.64
CA ALA A 88 6.98 2.12 -18.80
C ALA A 88 7.35 0.83 -18.06
N GLY A 89 6.89 0.70 -16.81
CA GLY A 89 7.12 -0.47 -15.96
C GLY A 89 8.51 -0.54 -15.35
N PRO A 90 8.86 -1.60 -14.63
CA PRO A 90 10.22 -1.81 -14.20
C PRO A 90 11.10 -2.12 -15.40
N GLU A 91 12.09 -1.27 -15.63
CA GLU A 91 13.06 -1.44 -16.71
C GLU A 91 14.09 -2.52 -16.37
N THR A 92 14.32 -2.70 -15.08
CA THR A 92 15.29 -3.70 -14.60
C THR A 92 14.79 -4.39 -13.34
N VAL A 93 14.91 -5.71 -13.31
CA VAL A 93 14.62 -6.55 -12.14
C VAL A 93 15.86 -7.40 -11.85
N VAL A 94 16.46 -7.21 -10.68
CA VAL A 94 17.68 -7.90 -10.28
C VAL A 94 17.40 -8.77 -9.05
N ARG A 95 17.75 -10.06 -9.12
CA ARG A 95 17.72 -10.93 -7.96
C ARG A 95 18.90 -10.65 -7.05
N LEU A 96 18.63 -10.41 -5.78
CA LEU A 96 19.64 -10.19 -4.76
C LEU A 96 20.15 -11.52 -4.17
N ASN A 97 21.36 -11.50 -3.58
CA ASN A 97 21.92 -12.67 -2.90
C ASN A 97 21.09 -13.13 -1.70
N SER A 98 20.31 -12.21 -1.10
CA SER A 98 19.37 -12.51 -0.01
C SER A 98 18.12 -13.28 -0.47
N GLY A 99 17.97 -13.53 -1.77
CA GLY A 99 16.76 -14.12 -2.37
C GLY A 99 15.67 -13.13 -2.74
N GLY A 100 15.79 -11.86 -2.34
CA GLY A 100 14.89 -10.78 -2.73
C GLY A 100 15.14 -10.26 -4.14
N PHE A 101 14.36 -9.25 -4.53
CA PHE A 101 14.47 -8.60 -5.84
C PHE A 101 14.63 -7.10 -5.67
N ALA A 102 15.46 -6.50 -6.51
CA ALA A 102 15.52 -5.06 -6.72
C ALA A 102 14.81 -4.72 -8.03
N PHE A 103 13.89 -3.76 -7.95
CA PHE A 103 13.14 -3.25 -9.11
C PHE A 103 13.58 -1.82 -9.37
N TYR A 104 13.85 -1.53 -10.61
CA TYR A 104 14.10 -0.18 -11.08
C TYR A 104 12.97 0.26 -12.01
N SER A 105 12.37 1.41 -11.74
CA SER A 105 11.35 2.01 -12.58
C SER A 105 11.54 3.52 -12.65
N GLN A 106 11.48 4.08 -13.86
CA GLN A 106 11.57 5.53 -14.07
C GLN A 106 10.29 6.28 -13.71
N ARG A 107 9.14 5.60 -13.55
CA ARG A 107 7.85 6.25 -13.30
C ARG A 107 7.52 6.49 -11.84
N GLY A 108 8.26 5.96 -10.90
CA GLY A 108 7.85 6.09 -9.52
C GLY A 108 8.75 5.49 -8.47
N VAL A 109 10.05 5.45 -8.74
CA VAL A 109 11.06 4.84 -7.85
C VAL A 109 11.07 5.45 -6.44
N ALA A 110 10.62 6.72 -6.30
CA ALA A 110 10.60 7.40 -5.02
C ALA A 110 9.34 8.27 -4.88
N ARG A 111 8.98 8.55 -3.64
CA ARG A 111 7.94 9.52 -3.33
C ARG A 111 8.34 10.89 -3.86
N GLN A 112 7.47 11.47 -4.69
CA GLN A 112 7.67 12.79 -5.29
C GLN A 112 6.44 13.67 -5.02
N PRO A 113 6.28 14.20 -3.79
CA PRO A 113 5.10 14.96 -3.39
C PRO A 113 4.87 16.22 -4.26
N HIS A 114 5.94 16.81 -4.79
CA HIS A 114 5.87 17.99 -5.66
C HIS A 114 5.34 17.67 -7.07
N LEU A 115 5.37 16.40 -7.50
CA LEU A 115 4.85 15.93 -8.79
C LEU A 115 3.54 15.14 -8.65
N THR A 116 3.15 14.76 -7.43
CA THR A 116 1.99 13.92 -7.18
C THR A 116 0.94 14.72 -6.44
N ARG A 117 -0.26 14.78 -6.99
CA ARG A 117 -1.41 15.39 -6.32
C ARG A 117 -2.12 14.33 -5.47
N TYR A 118 -2.46 14.71 -4.25
CA TYR A 118 -3.19 13.87 -3.32
C TYR A 118 -4.55 14.51 -3.07
N LEU A 119 -5.62 13.86 -3.51
CA LEU A 119 -6.99 14.30 -3.32
C LEU A 119 -7.70 13.34 -2.37
N MET A 120 -8.50 13.88 -1.47
CA MET A 120 -9.25 13.09 -0.50
C MET A 120 -10.71 13.54 -0.44
N ASP A 121 -11.61 12.59 -0.70
CA ASP A 121 -13.04 12.82 -0.65
C ASP A 121 -13.56 12.79 0.80
N GLY A 122 -14.33 13.83 1.18
CA GLY A 122 -15.09 13.87 2.42
C GLY A 122 -14.30 14.13 3.71
N PHE A 123 -13.01 14.50 3.63
CA PHE A 123 -12.18 14.75 4.81
C PHE A 123 -11.38 16.04 4.70
N THR A 124 -11.07 16.60 5.88
CA THR A 124 -10.11 17.72 5.96
C THR A 124 -8.75 17.24 5.45
N PRO A 125 -8.11 17.98 4.54
CA PRO A 125 -6.81 17.63 4.02
C PRO A 125 -5.77 17.49 5.14
N ASN A 126 -4.93 16.48 5.02
CA ASN A 126 -3.73 16.39 5.84
C ASN A 126 -2.55 17.11 5.14
N ARG A 127 -1.36 17.01 5.72
CA ARG A 127 -0.16 17.73 5.26
C ARG A 127 0.09 17.68 3.73
N ASP A 128 -0.16 16.55 3.09
CA ASP A 128 0.18 16.29 1.69
C ASP A 128 -1.06 16.17 0.79
N SER A 129 -2.27 16.14 1.35
CA SER A 129 -3.51 16.01 0.60
C SER A 129 -4.22 17.34 0.46
N LEU A 130 -4.93 17.49 -0.63
CA LEU A 130 -5.80 18.63 -0.91
C LEU A 130 -7.25 18.21 -0.74
N GLU A 131 -8.07 19.21 -0.41
CA GLU A 131 -9.51 19.04 -0.43
C GLU A 131 -9.98 18.71 -1.86
N PHE A 132 -10.92 17.77 -1.96
CA PHE A 132 -11.55 17.40 -3.22
C PHE A 132 -12.77 18.29 -3.45
N GLY A 133 -12.54 19.41 -4.12
CA GLY A 133 -13.54 20.44 -4.34
C GLY A 133 -14.51 20.15 -5.49
N HIS A 134 -15.48 21.06 -5.71
CA HIS A 134 -16.46 20.91 -6.79
C HIS A 134 -15.83 20.92 -8.18
N ASP A 135 -14.72 21.64 -8.38
CA ASP A 135 -14.03 21.66 -9.68
C ASP A 135 -13.38 20.31 -9.97
N ASP A 136 -12.73 19.72 -8.96
CA ASP A 136 -12.18 18.37 -9.06
C ASP A 136 -13.30 17.35 -9.34
N GLN A 137 -14.41 17.45 -8.62
CA GLN A 137 -15.57 16.57 -8.83
C GLN A 137 -16.13 16.67 -10.26
N ARG A 138 -16.25 17.88 -10.81
CA ARG A 138 -16.69 18.09 -12.20
C ARG A 138 -15.74 17.46 -13.21
N LEU A 139 -14.44 17.61 -13.01
CA LEU A 139 -13.44 16.96 -13.86
C LEU A 139 -13.56 15.44 -13.76
N PHE A 140 -13.69 14.91 -12.54
CA PHE A 140 -13.82 13.47 -12.32
C PHE A 140 -15.12 12.89 -12.88
N CYS A 141 -16.22 13.64 -12.92
CA CYS A 141 -17.45 13.22 -13.63
C CYS A 141 -17.20 12.93 -15.12
N ARG A 142 -16.17 13.53 -15.71
CA ARG A 142 -15.79 13.30 -17.12
C ARG A 142 -14.78 12.17 -17.26
N ILE A 143 -13.94 11.92 -16.25
CA ILE A 143 -12.87 10.92 -16.28
C ILE A 143 -13.37 9.54 -15.83
N LEU A 144 -14.13 9.48 -14.73
CA LEU A 144 -14.57 8.20 -14.13
C LEU A 144 -15.35 7.31 -15.09
N PRO A 145 -16.30 7.80 -15.89
CA PRO A 145 -17.01 6.94 -16.86
C PRO A 145 -16.08 6.31 -17.90
N ILE A 146 -15.02 7.03 -18.31
CA ILE A 146 -14.02 6.50 -19.26
C ILE A 146 -13.21 5.41 -18.60
N ILE A 147 -12.76 5.63 -17.36
CA ILE A 147 -12.03 4.62 -16.58
C ILE A 147 -12.92 3.38 -16.36
N THR A 148 -14.19 3.58 -15.98
CA THR A 148 -15.15 2.49 -15.72
C THR A 148 -15.38 1.65 -16.97
N ALA A 149 -15.63 2.29 -18.12
CA ALA A 149 -15.83 1.60 -19.38
C ALA A 149 -14.61 0.77 -19.78
N ARG A 150 -13.41 1.35 -19.67
CA ARG A 150 -12.16 0.62 -19.99
C ARG A 150 -11.89 -0.50 -19.00
N LEU A 151 -12.12 -0.30 -17.71
CA LEU A 151 -11.97 -1.36 -16.72
C LEU A 151 -12.91 -2.54 -17.04
N SER A 152 -14.16 -2.27 -17.42
CA SER A 152 -15.08 -3.33 -17.83
C SER A 152 -14.55 -4.13 -19.01
N GLU A 153 -14.10 -3.45 -20.07
CA GLU A 153 -13.51 -4.09 -21.25
C GLU A 153 -12.33 -4.99 -20.88
N TRP A 154 -11.41 -4.49 -20.05
CA TRP A 154 -10.22 -5.24 -19.64
C TRP A 154 -10.54 -6.45 -18.75
N LEU A 155 -11.49 -6.30 -17.83
CA LEU A 155 -11.94 -7.40 -16.97
C LEU A 155 -12.68 -8.49 -17.78
N ASP A 156 -13.51 -8.07 -18.74
CA ASP A 156 -14.28 -9.00 -19.58
C ASP A 156 -13.37 -9.72 -20.59
N ALA A 157 -12.32 -9.07 -21.08
CA ALA A 157 -11.30 -9.70 -21.91
C ALA A 157 -10.40 -10.68 -21.13
N GLY A 158 -10.33 -10.54 -19.82
CA GLY A 158 -9.46 -11.36 -18.96
C GLY A 158 -7.97 -11.05 -19.10
N GLU A 159 -7.65 -9.92 -19.72
CA GLU A 159 -6.29 -9.46 -20.04
C GLU A 159 -6.02 -8.11 -19.40
N THR A 160 -4.77 -7.72 -19.32
CA THR A 160 -4.33 -6.36 -18.97
C THR A 160 -4.40 -6.01 -17.47
N VAL A 161 -5.41 -6.47 -16.71
CA VAL A 161 -5.57 -6.13 -15.30
C VAL A 161 -5.11 -7.29 -14.41
N VAL A 162 -4.07 -7.07 -13.64
CA VAL A 162 -3.67 -8.03 -12.59
C VAL A 162 -4.47 -7.73 -11.33
N GLN A 163 -5.18 -8.73 -10.83
CA GLN A 163 -5.93 -8.68 -9.59
C GLN A 163 -5.25 -9.49 -8.50
N SER A 164 -5.11 -8.89 -7.32
CA SER A 164 -4.60 -9.57 -6.13
C SER A 164 -5.52 -9.31 -4.95
N ASP A 165 -6.24 -10.34 -4.53
CA ASP A 165 -7.10 -10.32 -3.36
C ASP A 165 -6.32 -10.83 -2.15
N ARG A 166 -6.19 -9.99 -1.14
CA ARG A 166 -5.36 -10.23 0.03
C ARG A 166 -6.07 -9.77 1.29
N ARG A 167 -5.49 -10.07 2.43
CA ARG A 167 -5.97 -9.65 3.74
C ARG A 167 -5.02 -8.61 4.34
N VAL A 168 -5.54 -7.44 4.69
CA VAL A 168 -4.83 -6.45 5.51
C VAL A 168 -5.13 -6.73 6.97
N CYS A 169 -4.10 -6.87 7.77
CA CYS A 169 -4.10 -7.48 9.11
C CYS A 169 -4.36 -8.99 9.09
N ASP A 170 -3.94 -9.65 10.16
CA ASP A 170 -4.18 -11.08 10.38
C ASP A 170 -4.73 -11.31 11.78
N ALA A 171 -5.86 -10.69 12.07
CA ALA A 171 -6.57 -10.85 13.34
C ALA A 171 -7.96 -11.44 13.08
N PRO A 172 -8.34 -12.51 13.76
CA PRO A 172 -9.64 -13.15 13.58
C PRO A 172 -10.80 -12.16 13.73
N GLY A 173 -11.67 -12.07 12.71
CA GLY A 173 -12.81 -11.16 12.68
C GLY A 173 -12.48 -9.67 12.66
N ARG A 174 -11.20 -9.28 12.43
CA ARG A 174 -10.72 -7.90 12.42
C ARG A 174 -9.77 -7.58 11.27
N SER A 175 -9.67 -8.48 10.29
CA SER A 175 -8.94 -8.27 9.04
C SER A 175 -9.83 -7.58 8.02
N PHE A 176 -9.22 -6.95 7.03
CA PHE A 176 -9.91 -6.34 5.89
C PHE A 176 -9.60 -7.13 4.63
N HIS A 177 -10.62 -7.53 3.89
CA HIS A 177 -10.47 -8.04 2.54
C HIS A 177 -10.10 -6.88 1.62
N ALA A 178 -8.92 -6.92 1.04
CA ALA A 178 -8.41 -5.86 0.18
C ALA A 178 -8.07 -6.41 -1.21
N ARG A 179 -8.59 -5.75 -2.23
CA ARG A 179 -8.35 -6.05 -3.64
C ARG A 179 -7.46 -4.99 -4.25
N GLN A 180 -6.36 -5.42 -4.85
CA GLN A 180 -5.54 -4.59 -5.71
C GLN A 180 -5.82 -4.93 -7.17
N LEU A 181 -6.10 -3.90 -7.99
CA LEU A 181 -6.21 -3.97 -9.44
C LEU A 181 -5.10 -3.12 -10.05
N VAL A 182 -4.22 -3.72 -10.85
CA VAL A 182 -3.13 -3.02 -11.53
C VAL A 182 -3.28 -3.19 -13.03
N VAL A 183 -3.41 -2.08 -13.75
CA VAL A 183 -3.51 -2.08 -15.22
C VAL A 183 -2.10 -2.10 -15.82
N GLY A 184 -1.87 -3.06 -16.71
CA GLY A 184 -0.62 -3.20 -17.44
C GLY A 184 0.27 -4.32 -16.91
N ALA A 185 0.49 -5.31 -17.77
CA ALA A 185 1.33 -6.49 -17.47
C ALA A 185 2.81 -6.16 -17.22
N ARG A 186 3.21 -4.89 -17.26
CA ARG A 186 4.58 -4.43 -17.00
C ARG A 186 4.81 -4.01 -15.56
N TYR A 187 3.74 -3.77 -14.78
CA TYR A 187 3.81 -3.23 -13.42
C TYR A 187 3.70 -4.31 -12.34
N LEU A 188 4.21 -5.51 -12.64
CA LEU A 188 4.08 -6.70 -11.77
C LEU A 188 4.81 -6.58 -10.43
N GLN A 189 5.72 -5.63 -10.26
CA GLN A 189 6.31 -5.31 -8.97
C GLN A 189 5.27 -4.84 -7.96
N LEU A 190 4.17 -4.21 -8.41
CA LEU A 190 3.10 -3.75 -7.52
C LEU A 190 2.34 -4.93 -6.88
N PRO A 191 1.74 -5.87 -7.64
CA PRO A 191 1.10 -7.03 -7.04
C PRO A 191 2.08 -7.95 -6.34
N TYR A 192 3.34 -8.06 -6.80
CA TYR A 192 4.35 -8.84 -6.09
C TYR A 192 4.62 -8.30 -4.70
N LEU A 193 4.91 -7.00 -4.57
CA LEU A 193 5.16 -6.38 -3.27
C LEU A 193 3.90 -6.29 -2.40
N TRP A 194 2.74 -6.13 -3.00
CA TRP A 194 1.45 -6.23 -2.30
C TRP A 194 1.31 -7.58 -1.59
N ARG A 195 1.65 -8.67 -2.27
CA ARG A 195 1.63 -10.02 -1.69
C ARG A 195 2.64 -10.18 -0.55
N GLN A 196 3.81 -9.55 -0.63
CA GLN A 196 4.82 -9.60 0.44
C GLN A 196 4.44 -8.77 1.67
N LEU A 197 3.55 -7.79 1.53
CA LEU A 197 3.14 -6.87 2.59
C LEU A 197 1.80 -7.21 3.23
N THR A 198 1.09 -8.20 2.71
CA THR A 198 -0.26 -8.57 3.11
C THR A 198 -0.35 -10.08 3.35
N PHE A 199 -1.44 -10.53 3.95
CA PHE A 199 -1.68 -11.94 4.24
C PHE A 199 -2.53 -12.61 3.18
N ASP A 200 -2.42 -13.93 3.06
CA ASP A 200 -3.30 -14.69 2.18
C ASP A 200 -4.76 -14.58 2.63
N LEU A 201 -5.65 -14.41 1.68
CA LEU A 201 -7.08 -14.44 1.93
C LEU A 201 -7.53 -15.89 1.99
N PRO A 202 -8.15 -16.34 3.09
CA PRO A 202 -8.70 -17.69 3.19
C PRO A 202 -9.70 -17.99 2.08
N GLU A 203 -9.78 -19.24 1.65
CA GLU A 203 -10.60 -19.63 0.50
C GLU A 203 -12.08 -19.32 0.73
N GLU A 204 -12.56 -19.50 1.95
CA GLU A 204 -13.93 -19.19 2.36
C GLU A 204 -14.28 -17.69 2.30
N GLU A 205 -13.28 -16.82 2.41
CA GLU A 205 -13.45 -15.37 2.35
C GLU A 205 -13.33 -14.81 0.91
N ARG A 206 -12.80 -15.59 -0.04
CA ARG A 206 -12.54 -15.14 -1.43
C ARG A 206 -13.80 -14.79 -2.23
N SER A 207 -14.94 -15.33 -1.84
CA SER A 207 -16.23 -15.05 -2.47
C SER A 207 -16.89 -13.78 -1.94
N GLY A 208 -16.34 -13.17 -0.87
CA GLY A 208 -16.84 -11.93 -0.29
C GLY A 208 -16.47 -10.71 -1.10
N GLU A 209 -17.26 -9.65 -0.97
CA GLU A 209 -16.88 -8.35 -1.51
C GLU A 209 -15.68 -7.79 -0.73
N PRO A 210 -14.69 -7.17 -1.42
CA PRO A 210 -13.59 -6.51 -0.72
C PRO A 210 -14.08 -5.26 0.02
N ASP A 211 -13.55 -5.07 1.23
CA ASP A 211 -13.75 -3.86 2.04
C ASP A 211 -12.97 -2.68 1.44
N ILE A 212 -11.82 -2.98 0.83
CA ILE A 212 -10.87 -2.01 0.31
C ILE A 212 -10.52 -2.39 -1.13
N VAL A 213 -10.57 -1.42 -2.02
CA VAL A 213 -10.07 -1.54 -3.38
C VAL A 213 -8.95 -0.54 -3.61
N GLU A 214 -7.82 -1.00 -4.05
CA GLU A 214 -6.80 -0.20 -4.69
C GLU A 214 -6.84 -0.42 -6.18
N PHE A 215 -6.97 0.66 -6.94
CA PHE A 215 -6.99 0.61 -8.38
C PHE A 215 -5.89 1.50 -8.96
N SER A 216 -4.99 0.92 -9.74
CA SER A 216 -3.82 1.59 -10.29
C SER A 216 -3.79 1.52 -11.81
N ILE A 217 -3.62 2.69 -12.44
CA ILE A 217 -3.41 2.85 -13.90
C ILE A 217 -2.15 3.70 -14.11
N PRO A 218 -0.96 3.09 -14.10
CA PRO A 218 0.30 3.85 -14.21
C PRO A 218 0.44 4.64 -15.51
N GLU A 219 -0.14 4.18 -16.60
CA GLU A 219 -0.08 4.81 -17.94
C GLU A 219 -1.42 5.41 -18.37
N TRP A 220 -2.20 5.93 -17.43
CA TRP A 220 -3.59 6.34 -17.70
C TRP A 220 -3.75 7.37 -18.81
N LEU A 221 -2.83 8.33 -18.94
CA LEU A 221 -2.90 9.34 -20.00
C LEU A 221 -2.59 8.78 -21.39
N GLU A 222 -1.85 7.68 -21.45
CA GLU A 222 -1.45 7.01 -22.68
C GLU A 222 -2.50 6.02 -23.16
N ILE A 223 -3.15 5.31 -22.23
CA ILE A 223 -4.03 4.17 -22.57
C ILE A 223 -5.53 4.50 -22.51
N LEU A 224 -5.89 5.62 -21.89
CA LEU A 224 -7.28 6.09 -21.89
C LEU A 224 -7.51 7.08 -23.03
N ASP A 225 -8.58 6.89 -23.78
CA ASP A 225 -9.03 7.80 -24.85
C ASP A 225 -9.70 9.04 -24.25
N LEU A 226 -8.92 9.85 -23.51
CA LEU A 226 -9.40 11.06 -22.89
C LEU A 226 -9.59 12.15 -23.97
N PRO A 227 -10.70 12.92 -23.97
CA PRO A 227 -10.87 14.10 -24.80
C PRO A 227 -9.74 15.12 -24.62
N ALA A 228 -9.38 15.85 -25.68
CA ALA A 228 -8.25 16.79 -25.65
C ALA A 228 -8.43 17.86 -24.57
N ASP A 229 -9.62 18.41 -24.43
CA ASP A 229 -9.94 19.41 -23.40
C ASP A 229 -9.84 18.86 -21.97
N VAL A 230 -10.15 17.56 -21.75
CA VAL A 230 -9.90 16.90 -20.45
C VAL A 230 -8.40 16.76 -20.17
N ARG A 231 -7.62 16.39 -21.19
CA ARG A 231 -6.15 16.31 -21.07
C ARG A 231 -5.52 17.65 -20.74
N ASP A 232 -6.00 18.71 -21.41
CA ASP A 232 -5.52 20.07 -21.17
C ASP A 232 -5.87 20.53 -19.75
N GLU A 233 -7.05 20.21 -19.26
CA GLU A 233 -7.46 20.51 -17.88
C GLU A 233 -6.64 19.74 -16.84
N ILE A 234 -6.40 18.45 -17.07
CA ILE A 234 -5.52 17.61 -16.24
C ILE A 234 -4.12 18.22 -16.15
N ALA A 235 -3.56 18.64 -17.29
CA ALA A 235 -2.24 19.26 -17.34
C ALA A 235 -2.20 20.62 -16.62
N ALA A 236 -3.21 21.47 -16.84
CA ALA A 236 -3.35 22.76 -16.20
C ALA A 236 -3.43 22.69 -14.68
N GLN A 237 -4.10 21.66 -14.16
CA GLN A 237 -4.24 21.39 -12.72
C GLN A 237 -3.11 20.54 -12.13
N SER A 238 -2.11 20.14 -12.93
CA SER A 238 -1.01 19.26 -12.51
C SER A 238 -1.49 17.92 -11.94
N LEU A 239 -2.52 17.31 -12.54
CA LEU A 239 -3.11 16.04 -12.12
C LEU A 239 -2.55 14.83 -12.87
N THR A 240 -1.44 14.95 -13.57
CA THR A 240 -0.83 13.85 -14.34
C THR A 240 -0.39 12.67 -13.48
N ARG A 241 -0.04 12.94 -12.22
CA ARG A 241 0.23 11.93 -11.19
C ARG A 241 -0.69 12.19 -10.01
N LEU A 242 -1.56 11.23 -9.73
CA LEU A 242 -2.67 11.44 -8.83
C LEU A 242 -2.89 10.26 -7.89
N VAL A 243 -3.10 10.55 -6.63
CA VAL A 243 -3.68 9.64 -5.63
C VAL A 243 -5.02 10.24 -5.19
N PHE A 244 -6.10 9.56 -5.55
CA PHE A 244 -7.43 9.91 -5.06
C PHE A 244 -7.89 8.85 -4.05
N LYS A 245 -8.34 9.28 -2.88
CA LYS A 245 -8.85 8.41 -1.83
C LYS A 245 -10.27 8.77 -1.45
N ALA A 246 -11.13 7.75 -1.42
CA ALA A 246 -12.47 7.80 -0.86
C ALA A 246 -12.56 6.79 0.32
N PRO A 247 -12.07 7.15 1.53
CA PRO A 247 -11.91 6.21 2.62
C PRO A 247 -13.22 5.62 3.14
N THR A 248 -14.31 6.39 3.11
CA THR A 248 -15.66 5.92 3.50
C THR A 248 -16.24 4.91 2.52
N ARG A 249 -15.74 4.90 1.28
CA ARG A 249 -16.17 3.99 0.21
C ARG A 249 -15.18 2.86 -0.05
N GLY A 250 -14.05 2.86 0.66
CA GLY A 250 -13.04 1.81 0.54
C GLY A 250 -12.21 1.89 -0.73
N LEU A 251 -12.08 3.05 -1.41
CA LEU A 251 -11.33 3.17 -2.67
C LEU A 251 -10.06 4.01 -2.50
N SER A 252 -8.96 3.50 -3.09
CA SER A 252 -7.74 4.25 -3.40
C SER A 252 -7.44 4.13 -4.89
N LEU A 253 -7.50 5.23 -5.64
CA LEU A 253 -7.22 5.29 -7.07
C LEU A 253 -5.85 5.94 -7.30
N HIS A 254 -4.97 5.27 -8.05
CA HIS A 254 -3.60 5.68 -8.32
C HIS A 254 -3.41 5.84 -9.83
N LEU A 255 -3.06 7.03 -10.28
CA LEU A 255 -2.93 7.36 -11.71
C LEU A 255 -1.56 7.96 -12.00
N GLY A 256 -0.88 7.46 -13.05
CA GLY A 256 0.31 8.07 -13.63
C GLY A 256 1.64 7.73 -12.95
N PHE A 257 1.70 6.70 -12.12
CA PHE A 257 2.95 6.28 -11.46
C PHE A 257 2.87 4.83 -10.93
N ASP A 258 4.02 4.27 -10.60
CA ASP A 258 4.17 2.91 -10.06
C ASP A 258 5.03 2.85 -8.77
N TYR A 259 5.06 3.93 -8.00
CA TYR A 259 5.78 3.97 -6.72
C TYR A 259 5.10 3.09 -5.67
N VAL A 260 5.77 2.03 -5.28
CA VAL A 260 5.25 0.99 -4.36
C VAL A 260 4.83 1.56 -3.01
N GLY A 261 5.54 2.55 -2.49
CA GLY A 261 5.22 3.16 -1.20
C GLY A 261 3.82 3.76 -1.14
N GLU A 262 3.34 4.38 -2.22
CA GLU A 262 1.97 4.89 -2.28
C GLU A 262 0.94 3.76 -2.47
N HIS A 263 1.27 2.73 -3.25
CA HIS A 263 0.40 1.55 -3.42
C HIS A 263 0.24 0.76 -2.11
N LYS A 264 1.26 0.75 -1.25
CA LYS A 264 1.13 0.26 0.12
C LYS A 264 0.23 1.16 0.96
N MET A 265 0.47 2.48 0.91
CA MET A 265 -0.21 3.44 1.79
C MET A 265 -1.64 3.74 1.38
N GLY A 266 -2.02 3.50 0.13
CA GLY A 266 -3.40 3.63 -0.35
C GLY A 266 -4.37 2.81 0.51
N PRO A 267 -4.35 1.48 0.37
CA PRO A 267 -5.24 0.59 1.11
C PRO A 267 -5.00 0.63 2.62
N LEU A 268 -3.74 0.76 3.07
CA LEU A 268 -3.43 0.82 4.48
C LEU A 268 -4.06 2.04 5.17
N SER A 269 -4.05 3.21 4.51
CA SER A 269 -4.71 4.41 5.06
C SER A 269 -6.23 4.28 5.15
N ILE A 270 -6.84 3.52 4.25
CA ILE A 270 -8.27 3.18 4.30
C ILE A 270 -8.54 2.22 5.46
N ALA A 271 -7.73 1.18 5.64
CA ALA A 271 -7.83 0.28 6.79
C ALA A 271 -7.68 1.04 8.12
N MET A 272 -6.73 1.98 8.20
CA MET A 272 -6.57 2.87 9.36
C MET A 272 -7.83 3.69 9.64
N HIS A 273 -8.44 4.24 8.58
CA HIS A 273 -9.69 5.00 8.70
C HIS A 273 -10.83 4.09 9.20
N GLN A 274 -11.04 2.94 8.56
CA GLN A 274 -12.09 1.99 8.93
C GLN A 274 -11.90 1.48 10.37
N THR A 275 -10.65 1.18 10.77
CA THR A 275 -10.32 0.83 12.16
C THR A 275 -10.78 1.91 13.13
N LYS A 276 -10.51 3.18 12.83
CA LYS A 276 -10.93 4.30 13.68
C LYS A 276 -12.46 4.42 13.72
N MET A 277 -13.13 4.26 12.59
CA MET A 277 -14.60 4.32 12.54
C MET A 277 -15.25 3.18 13.34
N ASN A 278 -14.57 2.03 13.44
CA ASN A 278 -15.00 0.87 14.24
C ASN A 278 -14.60 0.98 15.73
N GLY A 279 -14.20 2.16 16.20
CA GLY A 279 -13.84 2.39 17.60
C GLY A 279 -12.43 1.97 17.99
N GLY A 280 -11.60 1.63 17.02
CA GLY A 280 -10.19 1.29 17.20
C GLY A 280 -9.25 2.48 17.09
N LEU A 281 -7.96 2.22 17.14
CA LEU A 281 -6.89 3.20 17.02
C LEU A 281 -5.84 2.71 16.02
N ALA A 282 -5.52 3.54 15.04
CA ALA A 282 -4.44 3.30 14.08
C ALA A 282 -3.22 4.14 14.46
N LEU A 283 -2.07 3.52 14.61
CA LEU A 283 -0.81 4.12 15.04
C LEU A 283 0.30 3.87 14.03
N GLN A 284 1.06 4.90 13.71
CA GLN A 284 2.36 4.73 13.06
C GLN A 284 3.37 4.29 14.12
N ALA A 285 3.48 2.98 14.30
CA ALA A 285 4.21 2.37 15.40
C ALA A 285 4.75 1.00 14.98
N ALA A 286 5.77 0.55 15.70
CA ALA A 286 6.27 -0.81 15.62
C ALA A 286 5.74 -1.64 16.80
N LEU A 287 5.51 -2.92 16.59
CA LEU A 287 5.07 -3.88 17.58
C LEU A 287 6.11 -4.99 17.72
N SER A 288 6.49 -5.25 18.94
CA SER A 288 7.27 -6.44 19.33
C SER A 288 6.57 -7.17 20.46
N VAL A 289 6.78 -8.47 20.54
CA VAL A 289 6.41 -9.28 21.71
C VAL A 289 7.69 -9.63 22.46
N ALA A 290 7.79 -9.17 23.69
CA ALA A 290 8.85 -9.56 24.60
C ALA A 290 8.40 -10.76 25.45
N ARG A 291 9.15 -11.87 25.39
CA ARG A 291 9.01 -13.00 26.28
C ARG A 291 10.13 -12.95 27.31
N ILE A 292 9.75 -12.73 28.54
CA ILE A 292 10.67 -12.46 29.64
C ILE A 292 10.33 -13.31 30.87
N ARG A 293 11.36 -13.70 31.62
CA ARG A 293 11.21 -14.38 32.89
C ARG A 293 11.08 -13.35 34.02
N ALA A 294 10.00 -13.42 34.75
CA ALA A 294 9.79 -12.59 35.93
C ALA A 294 10.69 -13.02 37.11
N LEU A 295 10.79 -12.18 38.13
CA LEU A 295 11.62 -12.44 39.29
C LEU A 295 11.18 -13.68 40.09
N ASP A 296 9.93 -14.07 39.98
CA ASP A 296 9.38 -15.30 40.58
C ASP A 296 9.64 -16.57 39.75
N GLY A 297 10.32 -16.43 38.60
CA GLY A 297 10.62 -17.50 37.66
C GLY A 297 9.54 -17.79 36.62
N SER A 298 8.38 -17.14 36.66
CA SER A 298 7.31 -17.29 35.67
C SER A 298 7.72 -16.66 34.33
N MET A 299 7.26 -17.25 33.22
CA MET A 299 7.44 -16.69 31.87
C MET A 299 6.27 -15.80 31.51
N ASN A 300 6.53 -14.55 31.18
CA ASN A 300 5.53 -13.58 30.77
C ASN A 300 5.76 -13.12 29.35
N ASN A 301 4.67 -12.81 28.65
CA ASN A 301 4.71 -12.15 27.36
C ASN A 301 4.18 -10.73 27.51
N ALA A 302 4.91 -9.78 26.96
CA ALA A 302 4.51 -8.37 26.96
C ALA A 302 4.53 -7.83 25.54
N ALA A 303 3.47 -7.15 25.13
CA ALA A 303 3.45 -6.40 23.88
C ALA A 303 4.13 -5.04 24.09
N VAL A 304 5.12 -4.74 23.28
CA VAL A 304 5.88 -3.48 23.29
C VAL A 304 5.54 -2.69 22.03
N VAL A 305 4.85 -1.57 22.20
CA VAL A 305 4.50 -0.66 21.11
C VAL A 305 5.49 0.51 21.11
N THR A 306 6.27 0.62 20.03
CA THR A 306 7.24 1.70 19.84
C THR A 306 6.69 2.73 18.88
N THR A 307 6.38 3.92 19.35
CA THR A 307 5.83 5.02 18.54
C THR A 307 6.86 6.12 18.33
N GLY A 308 6.71 6.85 17.24
CA GLY A 308 7.53 8.02 16.93
C GLY A 308 7.36 8.49 15.49
N PRO A 309 7.78 9.71 15.16
CA PRO A 309 7.74 10.19 13.78
C PRO A 309 8.58 9.33 12.82
N SER A 310 8.34 9.49 11.51
CA SER A 310 9.19 8.87 10.49
C SER A 310 10.65 9.28 10.66
N LEU A 311 11.59 8.38 10.35
CA LEU A 311 13.03 8.58 10.47
C LEU A 311 13.58 8.69 11.91
N HIS A 312 12.79 8.41 12.94
CA HIS A 312 13.23 8.42 14.34
C HIS A 312 13.67 7.03 14.85
N GLY A 313 13.90 6.08 13.95
CA GLY A 313 14.52 4.79 14.28
C GLY A 313 13.59 3.72 14.86
N LYS A 314 12.24 3.85 14.72
CA LYS A 314 11.29 2.82 15.19
C LYS A 314 11.62 1.44 14.63
N SER A 315 11.67 1.32 13.30
CA SER A 315 11.99 0.07 12.61
C SER A 315 13.39 -0.44 13.00
N THR A 316 14.38 0.46 13.07
CA THR A 316 15.73 0.12 13.50
C THR A 316 15.74 -0.48 14.91
N LEU A 317 15.05 0.17 15.86
CA LEU A 317 14.97 -0.33 17.23
C LEU A 317 14.24 -1.67 17.29
N THR A 318 13.19 -1.85 16.53
CA THR A 318 12.36 -3.06 16.54
C THR A 318 13.06 -4.24 15.91
N ILE A 319 13.73 -4.04 14.77
CA ILE A 319 14.39 -5.11 14.00
C ILE A 319 15.77 -5.45 14.59
N MET A 320 16.47 -4.47 15.18
CA MET A 320 17.84 -4.66 15.69
C MET A 320 17.89 -5.10 17.16
N ILE A 321 16.78 -5.43 17.79
CA ILE A 321 16.73 -5.91 19.19
C ILE A 321 17.27 -7.36 19.34
N GLU A 322 17.67 -8.01 18.29
CA GLU A 322 18.30 -9.31 18.42
C GLU A 322 19.71 -9.18 19.06
N LEU A 323 19.71 -8.84 20.37
CA LEU A 323 20.93 -8.72 21.15
C LEU A 323 21.63 -10.08 21.37
N ALA A 324 20.88 -11.17 21.32
CA ALA A 324 21.32 -12.49 21.75
C ALA A 324 22.61 -13.00 21.12
N ASN A 325 22.84 -12.70 19.85
CA ASN A 325 24.06 -13.13 19.12
C ASN A 325 24.90 -11.95 18.65
N SER A 326 24.70 -10.78 19.22
CA SER A 326 25.40 -9.57 18.81
C SER A 326 26.76 -9.42 19.48
N GLU A 327 27.68 -8.72 18.85
CA GLU A 327 28.97 -8.31 19.48
C GLU A 327 28.73 -7.51 20.76
N LEU A 328 27.64 -6.75 20.83
CA LEU A 328 27.24 -5.99 22.02
C LEU A 328 26.88 -6.93 23.18
N ALA A 329 26.10 -7.98 22.93
CA ALA A 329 25.79 -8.98 23.95
C ALA A 329 27.06 -9.65 24.49
N SER A 330 27.98 -10.00 23.59
CA SER A 330 29.29 -10.58 23.97
C SER A 330 30.10 -9.61 24.82
N ARG A 331 30.19 -8.33 24.44
CA ARG A 331 30.92 -7.30 25.20
C ARG A 331 30.32 -7.01 26.57
N LEU A 332 28.99 -7.12 26.68
CA LEU A 332 28.28 -6.93 27.94
C LEU A 332 28.18 -8.20 28.77
N SER A 333 28.77 -9.32 28.30
CA SER A 333 28.68 -10.65 28.94
C SER A 333 27.23 -11.08 29.20
N LEU A 334 26.30 -10.69 28.32
CA LEU A 334 24.91 -11.11 28.39
C LEU A 334 24.81 -12.57 27.93
N GLN A 335 24.24 -13.41 28.79
CA GLN A 335 23.88 -14.78 28.45
C GLN A 335 22.37 -14.85 28.33
N PRO A 336 21.81 -14.72 27.10
CA PRO A 336 20.37 -14.79 26.94
C PRO A 336 19.87 -16.20 27.27
N ASP A 337 18.77 -16.26 28.02
CA ASP A 337 18.03 -17.51 28.21
C ASP A 337 17.42 -17.89 26.84
N PRO A 338 17.59 -19.15 26.37
CA PRO A 338 16.97 -19.59 25.10
C PRO A 338 15.45 -19.47 25.05
N GLU A 339 14.79 -19.40 26.21
CA GLU A 339 13.35 -19.22 26.30
C GLU A 339 12.91 -17.76 26.31
N GLU A 340 13.84 -16.82 26.49
CA GLU A 340 13.58 -15.37 26.47
C GLU A 340 13.90 -14.77 25.11
N GLY A 341 13.20 -13.71 24.75
CA GLY A 341 13.46 -13.03 23.49
C GLY A 341 12.50 -11.87 23.23
N VAL A 342 12.85 -11.08 22.22
CA VAL A 342 11.98 -10.03 21.67
C VAL A 342 11.75 -10.34 20.21
N TYR A 343 10.49 -10.49 19.85
CA TYR A 343 10.04 -10.93 18.53
C TYR A 343 9.37 -9.76 17.81
N PRO A 344 9.99 -9.20 16.77
CA PRO A 344 9.37 -8.17 15.95
C PRO A 344 8.15 -8.73 15.23
N MET A 345 7.00 -8.08 15.39
CA MET A 345 5.74 -8.47 14.75
C MET A 345 5.38 -7.56 13.58
N ASN A 346 5.62 -6.25 13.74
CA ASN A 346 5.38 -5.24 12.72
C ASN A 346 6.25 -4.01 13.04
N ASP A 347 6.71 -3.29 12.01
CA ASP A 347 7.61 -2.15 12.18
C ASP A 347 7.07 -0.80 11.70
N ASP A 348 5.84 -0.75 11.16
CA ASP A 348 5.33 0.44 10.48
C ASP A 348 3.99 0.95 11.02
N ILE A 349 2.91 0.16 10.91
CA ILE A 349 1.57 0.56 11.32
C ILE A 349 0.90 -0.54 12.13
N ILE A 350 0.30 -0.13 13.24
CA ILE A 350 -0.47 -1.00 14.12
C ILE A 350 -1.92 -0.54 14.11
N LEU A 351 -2.83 -1.50 13.97
CA LEU A 351 -4.26 -1.31 14.10
C LEU A 351 -4.72 -1.95 15.41
N LEU A 352 -4.94 -1.13 16.44
CA LEU A 352 -5.55 -1.57 17.69
C LEU A 352 -7.07 -1.57 17.49
N GLN A 353 -7.68 -2.74 17.57
CA GLN A 353 -9.11 -2.90 17.34
C GLN A 353 -9.78 -3.53 18.57
N PRO A 354 -11.04 -3.16 18.88
CA PRO A 354 -11.80 -3.91 19.87
C PRO A 354 -11.87 -5.38 19.47
N LEU A 355 -11.81 -6.27 20.42
CA LEU A 355 -12.00 -7.70 20.14
C LEU A 355 -13.37 -7.95 19.51
N ALA A 356 -13.46 -8.92 18.59
CA ALA A 356 -14.72 -9.30 17.97
C ALA A 356 -15.72 -9.83 19.02
N GLU A 357 -15.19 -10.57 19.98
CA GLU A 357 -15.94 -11.09 21.12
C GLU A 357 -15.19 -10.78 22.41
N PRO A 358 -15.91 -10.55 23.54
CA PRO A 358 -15.28 -10.38 24.83
C PRO A 358 -14.46 -11.62 25.21
N VAL A 359 -13.27 -11.40 25.73
CA VAL A 359 -12.39 -12.47 26.22
C VAL A 359 -12.11 -12.21 27.69
N ASP A 360 -12.44 -13.19 28.52
CA ASP A 360 -12.06 -13.13 29.93
C ASP A 360 -10.55 -13.34 30.07
N VAL A 361 -9.88 -12.37 30.63
CA VAL A 361 -8.45 -12.45 30.98
C VAL A 361 -8.25 -12.26 32.47
N GLU A 362 -7.26 -12.93 33.03
CA GLU A 362 -6.85 -12.71 34.39
C GLU A 362 -5.66 -11.74 34.40
N LEU A 363 -5.86 -10.57 35.00
CA LEU A 363 -4.85 -9.55 35.21
C LEU A 363 -4.67 -9.30 36.70
N ASP A 364 -3.46 -9.53 37.22
CA ASP A 364 -3.13 -9.32 38.64
C ASP A 364 -4.08 -10.04 39.62
N GLY A 365 -4.51 -11.25 39.25
CA GLY A 365 -5.46 -12.04 40.03
C GLY A 365 -6.92 -11.56 39.94
N GLN A 366 -7.22 -10.62 39.05
CA GLN A 366 -8.58 -10.16 38.77
C GLN A 366 -9.01 -10.61 37.37
N ARG A 367 -10.22 -11.16 37.29
CA ARG A 367 -10.83 -11.50 35.99
C ARG A 367 -11.40 -10.24 35.37
N VAL A 368 -10.92 -9.90 34.16
CA VAL A 368 -11.37 -8.76 33.37
C VAL A 368 -11.94 -9.29 32.05
N SER A 369 -13.09 -8.77 31.64
CA SER A 369 -13.77 -9.13 30.39
C SER A 369 -13.73 -7.95 29.41
#